data_48c4406232c581ee619bb5d280fc5bab
#
_entry.id   48c4406232c581ee619bb5d280fc5bab
#
_cell.length_a   1.000
_cell.length_b   1.000
_cell.length_c   1.000
_cell.angle_alpha   90.00
_cell.angle_beta   90.00
_cell.angle_gamma   90.00
#
_symmetry.space_group_name_H-M   'P 1'
#
loop_
_entity.id
_entity.type
_entity.pdbx_description
1 polymer ?
#
loop_
_entity_poly.entity_id
_entity_poly.type
_entity_poly.pdbx_seq_one_letter_code
_entity_poly.pdbx_strand_id
1 'polypeptide(L)'
;KNSKKNFSLTIMDGPFFTLYPWNNKNDYGLYSVKYSRLIKNNNIHNLEKKVLDKINKNYLKKIKIIIEKNFEKFYPNFKKEFKFKEYLLSYRTLIENKLDTRICQIYNNDKVITVFPGKIDHIFYAYKEVKKCLKKSWLLEKIP
;
A
#
# COMPACT_ATOMS: atom_id res chain seq x y z
N LYS A 1 26.47 23.50 4.29
CA LYS A 1 25.82 22.44 3.45
C LYS A 1 25.28 21.41 4.42
N ASN A 2 24.05 21.59 4.91
CA ASN A 2 23.37 20.55 5.68
C ASN A 2 22.98 19.43 4.72
N SER A 3 23.68 18.32 4.74
CA SER A 3 23.18 17.08 4.15
C SER A 3 21.92 16.73 4.94
N LYS A 4 20.74 17.00 4.36
CA LYS A 4 19.47 16.52 4.92
C LYS A 4 19.57 14.99 4.98
N LYS A 5 19.75 14.45 6.17
CA LYS A 5 19.74 13.00 6.37
C LYS A 5 18.36 12.50 5.95
N ASN A 6 18.31 11.58 5.01
CA ASN A 6 17.08 10.89 4.71
C ASN A 6 16.61 10.16 5.98
N PHE A 7 15.40 10.44 6.41
CA PHE A 7 14.80 9.80 7.57
C PHE A 7 13.41 9.28 7.22
N SER A 8 12.96 8.30 7.95
CA SER A 8 11.58 7.82 7.94
C SER A 8 11.00 8.02 9.32
N LEU A 9 9.77 8.53 9.39
CA LEU A 9 9.04 8.72 10.64
C LEU A 9 7.73 7.96 10.55
N THR A 10 7.55 6.97 11.44
CA THR A 10 6.29 6.22 11.55
C THR A 10 5.69 6.46 12.93
N ILE A 11 4.43 6.87 12.96
CA ILE A 11 3.64 7.09 14.16
C ILE A 11 2.64 5.97 14.24
N MET A 12 2.80 5.11 15.24
CA MET A 12 2.00 3.88 15.40
C MET A 12 0.68 4.09 16.15
N ASP A 13 0.49 5.25 16.75
CA ASP A 13 -0.72 5.59 17.50
C ASP A 13 -1.76 6.32 16.64
N GLY A 14 -3.04 6.08 16.93
CA GLY A 14 -4.17 6.76 16.34
C GLY A 14 -4.30 6.54 14.84
N PRO A 15 -4.19 7.60 14.00
CA PRO A 15 -4.40 7.49 12.56
C PRO A 15 -3.29 6.79 11.78
N PHE A 16 -2.23 6.34 12.42
CA PHE A 16 -1.05 5.72 11.82
C PHE A 16 -0.51 6.51 10.63
N PHE A 17 0.47 7.36 10.89
CA PHE A 17 1.14 8.13 9.84
C PHE A 17 2.51 7.53 9.52
N THR A 18 2.89 7.59 8.26
CA THR A 18 4.27 7.34 7.84
C THR A 18 4.70 8.43 6.86
N LEU A 19 5.79 9.12 7.22
CA LEU A 19 6.55 9.99 6.35
C LEU A 19 7.82 9.25 5.96
N TYR A 20 8.06 9.07 4.67
CA TYR A 20 9.17 8.24 4.17
C TYR A 20 9.79 8.83 2.90
N PRO A 21 11.09 8.64 2.69
CA PRO A 21 11.74 9.07 1.45
C PRO A 21 11.07 8.41 0.25
N TRP A 22 10.81 9.22 -0.77
CA TRP A 22 10.22 8.78 -2.03
C TRP A 22 11.12 9.21 -3.18
N ASN A 23 11.66 8.27 -3.91
CA ASN A 23 12.68 8.50 -4.93
C ASN A 23 14.00 9.11 -4.40
N ASN A 24 15.04 9.11 -5.23
CA ASN A 24 16.37 9.63 -4.89
C ASN A 24 16.48 11.18 -4.90
N LYS A 25 15.36 11.91 -4.91
CA LYS A 25 15.34 13.36 -5.19
C LYS A 25 14.84 14.23 -4.03
N ASN A 26 15.08 13.86 -2.79
CA ASN A 26 14.57 14.60 -1.62
C ASN A 26 13.02 14.70 -1.53
N ASP A 27 12.31 13.89 -2.30
CA ASP A 27 10.86 13.78 -2.19
C ASP A 27 10.48 12.86 -1.03
N TYR A 28 9.36 13.16 -0.39
CA TYR A 28 8.82 12.36 0.71
C TYR A 28 7.37 12.01 0.44
N GLY A 29 7.00 10.77 0.71
CA GLY A 29 5.62 10.35 0.75
C GLY A 29 5.05 10.48 2.17
N LEU A 30 3.89 11.10 2.30
CA LEU A 30 3.12 11.10 3.53
C LEU A 30 1.87 10.24 3.36
N TYR A 31 1.77 9.21 4.17
CA TYR A 31 0.67 8.24 4.16
C TYR A 31 0.00 8.15 5.53
N SER A 32 -1.31 7.95 5.55
CA SER A 32 -2.06 7.63 6.77
C SER A 32 -2.97 6.44 6.53
N VAL A 33 -2.90 5.44 7.40
CA VAL A 33 -3.79 4.26 7.31
C VAL A 33 -5.26 4.67 7.38
N LYS A 34 -5.59 5.62 8.26
CA LYS A 34 -6.97 6.08 8.45
C LYS A 34 -7.50 6.90 7.28
N TYR A 35 -6.72 7.84 6.75
CA TYR A 35 -7.21 8.84 5.81
C TYR A 35 -6.85 8.57 4.35
N SER A 36 -5.84 7.74 4.08
CA SER A 36 -5.40 7.46 2.70
C SER A 36 -6.24 6.41 1.99
N ARG A 37 -7.14 5.71 2.70
CA ARG A 37 -8.05 4.75 2.10
C ARG A 37 -9.29 5.48 1.55
N LEU A 38 -9.21 5.93 0.30
CA LEU A 38 -10.21 6.81 -0.30
C LEU A 38 -11.50 6.09 -0.68
N ILE A 39 -11.41 4.90 -1.25
CA ILE A 39 -12.54 4.10 -1.71
C ILE A 39 -12.30 2.63 -1.37
N LYS A 40 -13.32 1.95 -0.84
CA LYS A 40 -13.42 0.49 -0.78
C LYS A 40 -14.47 0.06 -1.80
N ASN A 41 -14.13 -0.86 -2.69
CA ASN A 41 -15.08 -1.47 -3.61
C ASN A 41 -14.82 -2.96 -3.74
N ASN A 42 -15.87 -3.76 -3.67
CA ASN A 42 -15.79 -5.22 -3.78
C ASN A 42 -16.01 -5.68 -5.22
N ASN A 43 -16.36 -4.78 -6.15
CA ASN A 43 -16.60 -5.09 -7.55
C ASN A 43 -15.60 -4.35 -8.45
N ILE A 44 -14.74 -5.10 -9.13
CA ILE A 44 -13.69 -4.58 -10.01
C ILE A 44 -14.28 -3.93 -11.27
N HIS A 45 -15.35 -4.48 -11.83
CA HIS A 45 -15.87 -4.05 -13.14
C HIS A 45 -16.34 -2.59 -13.22
N ASN A 46 -16.59 -1.93 -12.09
CA ASN A 46 -17.01 -0.53 -12.03
C ASN A 46 -16.04 0.35 -11.22
N LEU A 47 -14.84 -0.17 -10.92
CA LEU A 47 -13.91 0.53 -10.03
C LEU A 47 -13.42 1.84 -10.65
N GLU A 48 -13.00 1.81 -11.92
CA GLU A 48 -12.49 3.01 -12.62
C GLU A 48 -13.52 4.12 -12.66
N LYS A 49 -14.75 3.82 -13.08
CA LYS A 49 -15.82 4.82 -13.13
C LYS A 49 -16.11 5.41 -11.75
N LYS A 50 -16.24 4.58 -10.72
CA LYS A 50 -16.47 5.04 -9.34
C LYS A 50 -15.30 5.84 -8.78
N VAL A 51 -14.07 5.51 -9.18
CA VAL A 51 -12.88 6.25 -8.79
C VAL A 51 -12.87 7.62 -9.44
N LEU A 52 -13.09 7.70 -10.75
CA LEU A 52 -13.14 8.96 -11.50
C LEU A 52 -14.26 9.88 -11.00
N ASP A 53 -15.44 9.33 -10.70
CA ASP A 53 -16.58 10.10 -10.21
C ASP A 53 -16.36 10.66 -8.80
N LYS A 54 -15.71 9.91 -7.92
CA LYS A 54 -15.51 10.29 -6.50
C LYS A 54 -14.22 11.04 -6.23
N ILE A 55 -13.12 10.65 -6.89
CA ILE A 55 -11.80 11.22 -6.64
C ILE A 55 -11.56 12.42 -7.56
N ASN A 56 -12.25 13.52 -7.29
CA ASN A 56 -11.98 14.79 -7.94
C ASN A 56 -10.95 15.62 -7.16
N LYS A 57 -10.44 16.69 -7.80
CA LYS A 57 -9.42 17.57 -7.21
C LYS A 57 -9.85 18.17 -5.86
N ASN A 58 -11.14 18.51 -5.70
CA ASN A 58 -11.65 19.06 -4.45
C ASN A 58 -11.67 18.05 -3.32
N TYR A 59 -12.03 16.80 -3.61
CA TYR A 59 -11.99 15.71 -2.65
C TYR A 59 -10.55 15.44 -2.19
N LEU A 60 -9.59 15.31 -3.12
CA LEU A 60 -8.19 15.13 -2.80
C LEU A 60 -7.62 16.28 -1.97
N LYS A 61 -7.99 17.53 -2.30
CA LYS A 61 -7.60 18.72 -1.52
C LYS A 61 -8.10 18.65 -0.08
N LYS A 62 -9.34 18.22 0.13
CA LYS A 62 -9.90 18.02 1.49
C LYS A 62 -9.12 16.96 2.27
N ILE A 63 -8.88 15.81 1.67
CA ILE A 63 -8.11 14.72 2.30
C ILE A 63 -6.69 15.16 2.64
N LYS A 64 -6.01 15.85 1.73
CA LYS A 64 -4.69 16.43 1.98
C LYS A 64 -4.69 17.32 3.23
N ILE A 65 -5.64 18.26 3.31
CA ILE A 65 -5.75 19.16 4.46
C ILE A 65 -5.95 18.38 5.77
N ILE A 66 -6.80 17.35 5.76
CA ILE A 66 -7.05 16.51 6.93
C ILE A 66 -5.77 15.78 7.35
N ILE A 67 -5.06 15.18 6.39
CA ILE A 67 -3.81 14.45 6.65
C ILE A 67 -2.77 15.39 7.24
N GLU A 68 -2.49 16.52 6.58
CA GLU A 68 -1.50 17.49 7.02
C GLU A 68 -1.82 18.05 8.42
N LYS A 69 -3.06 18.49 8.66
CA LYS A 69 -3.49 19.03 9.96
C LYS A 69 -3.32 18.01 11.09
N ASN A 70 -3.61 16.74 10.84
CA ASN A 70 -3.46 15.72 11.87
C ASN A 70 -2.00 15.29 12.04
N PHE A 71 -1.20 15.28 10.97
CA PHE A 71 0.21 14.96 11.05
C PHE A 71 1.02 16.05 11.77
N GLU A 72 0.65 17.32 11.61
CA GLU A 72 1.27 18.45 12.31
C GLU A 72 1.20 18.35 13.84
N LYS A 73 0.25 17.59 14.38
CA LYS A 73 0.19 17.34 15.84
C LYS A 73 1.40 16.54 16.34
N PHE A 74 2.00 15.73 15.47
CA PHE A 74 3.16 14.90 15.78
C PHE A 74 4.46 15.51 15.24
N TYR A 75 4.36 16.29 14.16
CA TYR A 75 5.50 16.95 13.54
C TYR A 75 5.16 18.43 13.24
N PRO A 76 5.28 19.33 14.24
CA PRO A 76 4.82 20.73 14.15
C PRO A 76 5.46 21.55 13.03
N ASN A 77 6.70 21.21 12.66
CA ASN A 77 7.42 21.91 11.60
C ASN A 77 7.14 21.35 10.18
N PHE A 78 6.22 20.40 10.04
CA PHE A 78 5.99 19.73 8.78
C PHE A 78 5.79 20.68 7.60
N LYS A 79 4.88 21.63 7.69
CA LYS A 79 4.59 22.58 6.59
C LYS A 79 5.71 23.59 6.33
N LYS A 80 6.61 23.81 7.30
CA LYS A 80 7.79 24.67 7.10
C LYS A 80 8.87 23.94 6.29
N GLU A 81 9.00 22.63 6.50
CA GLU A 81 10.06 21.83 5.92
C GLU A 81 9.64 21.13 4.62
N PHE A 82 8.34 20.81 4.47
CA PHE A 82 7.82 20.07 3.32
C PHE A 82 6.78 20.88 2.55
N LYS A 83 6.96 20.94 1.24
CA LYS A 83 5.99 21.53 0.31
C LYS A 83 5.27 20.43 -0.45
N PHE A 84 3.96 20.57 -0.57
CA PHE A 84 3.17 19.65 -1.35
C PHE A 84 3.60 19.67 -2.83
N LYS A 85 3.78 18.50 -3.41
CA LYS A 85 4.15 18.32 -4.81
C LYS A 85 3.00 17.72 -5.61
N GLU A 86 2.57 16.52 -5.28
CA GLU A 86 1.57 15.78 -6.02
C GLU A 86 0.84 14.75 -5.15
N TYR A 87 -0.25 14.19 -5.69
CA TYR A 87 -0.95 13.05 -5.09
C TYR A 87 -0.43 11.76 -5.73
N LEU A 88 -0.07 10.80 -4.89
CA LEU A 88 0.26 9.44 -5.30
C LEU A 88 -0.95 8.55 -5.05
N LEU A 89 -1.56 8.07 -6.11
CA LEU A 89 -2.74 7.20 -6.04
C LEU A 89 -2.37 5.81 -6.54
N SER A 90 -2.82 4.79 -5.82
CA SER A 90 -2.62 3.39 -6.21
C SER A 90 -3.83 2.55 -5.85
N TYR A 91 -4.01 1.46 -6.59
CA TYR A 91 -4.95 0.40 -6.23
C TYR A 91 -4.25 -0.60 -5.34
N ARG A 92 -5.00 -1.09 -4.36
CA ARG A 92 -4.54 -2.17 -3.50
C ARG A 92 -5.61 -3.23 -3.40
N THR A 93 -5.30 -4.43 -3.87
CA THR A 93 -6.14 -5.60 -3.66
C THR A 93 -5.99 -6.08 -2.23
N LEU A 94 -7.12 -6.29 -1.55
CA LEU A 94 -7.17 -6.84 -0.20
C LEU A 94 -8.09 -8.06 -0.23
N ILE A 95 -7.67 -9.12 0.44
CA ILE A 95 -8.53 -10.26 0.69
C ILE A 95 -9.46 -9.87 1.84
N GLU A 96 -10.76 -9.95 1.61
CA GLU A 96 -11.75 -9.68 2.63
C GLU A 96 -11.81 -10.84 3.62
N ASN A 97 -11.56 -10.56 4.88
CA ASN A 97 -11.77 -11.50 5.96
C ASN A 97 -12.32 -10.77 7.21
N LYS A 98 -13.11 -11.50 8.02
CA LYS A 98 -13.79 -10.94 9.20
C LYS A 98 -12.83 -10.44 10.29
N LEU A 99 -11.62 -10.96 10.32
CA LEU A 99 -10.64 -10.71 11.39
C LEU A 99 -9.54 -9.72 10.98
N ASP A 100 -9.63 -9.13 9.77
CA ASP A 100 -8.56 -8.29 9.17
C ASP A 100 -7.16 -8.96 9.25
N THR A 101 -7.14 -10.29 9.27
CA THR A 101 -5.91 -11.06 9.26
C THR A 101 -5.30 -10.98 7.87
N ARG A 102 -4.06 -10.52 7.79
CA ARG A 102 -3.31 -10.45 6.54
C ARG A 102 -2.54 -11.75 6.33
N ILE A 103 -3.27 -12.84 6.11
CA ILE A 103 -2.70 -14.16 5.85
C ILE A 103 -2.15 -14.20 4.41
N CYS A 104 -0.99 -14.81 4.22
CA CYS A 104 -0.50 -15.11 2.89
C CYS A 104 -1.36 -16.20 2.27
N GLN A 105 -1.92 -15.93 1.09
CA GLN A 105 -2.71 -16.90 0.33
C GLN A 105 -2.08 -17.11 -1.04
N ILE A 106 -2.07 -18.37 -1.47
CA ILE A 106 -1.52 -18.77 -2.76
C ILE A 106 -2.56 -19.56 -3.50
N TYR A 107 -2.88 -19.12 -4.71
CA TYR A 107 -3.78 -19.79 -5.63
C TYR A 107 -2.96 -20.29 -6.81
N ASN A 108 -3.04 -21.58 -7.06
CA ASN A 108 -2.44 -22.21 -8.23
C ASN A 108 -3.54 -22.63 -9.19
N ASN A 109 -3.46 -22.13 -10.41
CA ASN A 109 -4.33 -22.50 -11.51
C ASN A 109 -3.44 -22.95 -12.66
N ASP A 110 -2.89 -24.15 -12.62
CA ASP A 110 -2.01 -24.82 -13.57
C ASP A 110 -1.10 -23.94 -14.46
N LYS A 111 -1.61 -22.78 -14.92
CA LYS A 111 -0.90 -21.81 -15.77
C LYS A 111 -0.39 -20.57 -15.00
N VAL A 112 -1.03 -20.26 -13.86
CA VAL A 112 -0.73 -19.02 -13.12
C VAL A 112 -0.74 -19.29 -11.62
N ILE A 113 0.33 -18.87 -10.96
CA ILE A 113 0.41 -18.88 -9.49
C ILE A 113 0.19 -17.44 -9.01
N THR A 114 -0.91 -17.21 -8.31
CA THR A 114 -1.23 -15.91 -7.71
C THR A 114 -0.87 -15.90 -6.24
N VAL A 115 -0.08 -14.93 -5.82
CA VAL A 115 0.36 -14.78 -4.43
C VAL A 115 -0.20 -13.50 -3.84
N PHE A 116 -0.96 -13.62 -2.74
CA PHE A 116 -1.36 -12.49 -1.89
C PHE A 116 -0.53 -12.53 -0.60
N PRO A 117 0.58 -11.79 -0.51
CA PRO A 117 1.55 -11.97 0.56
C PRO A 117 1.05 -11.49 1.93
N GLY A 118 0.03 -10.63 1.97
CA GLY A 118 -0.51 -10.06 3.19
C GLY A 118 0.44 -9.09 3.90
N LYS A 119 1.60 -9.55 4.31
CA LYS A 119 2.68 -8.78 4.96
C LYS A 119 4.03 -9.12 4.34
N ILE A 120 5.01 -8.24 4.53
CA ILE A 120 6.35 -8.43 3.97
C ILE A 120 7.10 -9.62 4.60
N ASP A 121 6.84 -9.92 5.86
CA ASP A 121 7.43 -11.06 6.58
C ASP A 121 6.96 -12.42 6.05
N HIS A 122 5.88 -12.45 5.28
CA HIS A 122 5.39 -13.67 4.63
C HIS A 122 6.18 -14.07 3.36
N ILE A 123 7.19 -13.32 2.95
CA ILE A 123 7.93 -13.58 1.71
C ILE A 123 8.57 -14.98 1.69
N PHE A 124 9.11 -15.43 2.81
CA PHE A 124 9.73 -16.76 2.92
C PHE A 124 8.68 -17.88 2.87
N TYR A 125 7.52 -17.66 3.46
CA TYR A 125 6.41 -18.60 3.37
C TYR A 125 5.91 -18.68 1.92
N ALA A 126 5.64 -17.53 1.28
CA ALA A 126 5.22 -17.44 -0.11
C ALA A 126 6.22 -18.17 -1.04
N TYR A 127 7.51 -17.93 -0.88
CA TYR A 127 8.55 -18.61 -1.65
C TYR A 127 8.49 -20.14 -1.51
N LYS A 128 8.36 -20.66 -0.28
CA LYS A 128 8.27 -22.11 -0.04
C LYS A 128 7.06 -22.73 -0.73
N GLU A 129 5.91 -22.07 -0.64
CA GLU A 129 4.66 -22.59 -1.22
C GLU A 129 4.68 -22.51 -2.75
N VAL A 130 5.16 -21.42 -3.34
CA VAL A 130 5.36 -21.32 -4.80
C VAL A 130 6.29 -22.41 -5.30
N LYS A 131 7.39 -22.69 -4.59
CA LYS A 131 8.33 -23.76 -4.94
C LYS A 131 7.68 -25.15 -4.90
N LYS A 132 6.73 -25.39 -3.97
CA LYS A 132 5.95 -26.65 -3.95
C LYS A 132 5.02 -26.76 -5.16
N CYS A 133 4.34 -25.68 -5.54
CA CYS A 133 3.47 -25.64 -6.73
C CYS A 133 4.27 -25.97 -8.00
N LEU A 134 5.43 -25.33 -8.18
CA LEU A 134 6.30 -25.57 -9.34
C LEU A 134 6.80 -27.01 -9.39
N LYS A 135 7.20 -27.59 -8.26
CA LYS A 135 7.65 -29.00 -8.22
C LYS A 135 6.54 -29.97 -8.60
N LYS A 136 5.28 -29.69 -8.20
CA LYS A 136 4.13 -30.53 -8.61
C LYS A 136 3.90 -30.48 -10.11
N SER A 137 3.95 -29.32 -10.72
CA SER A 137 3.78 -29.19 -12.17
C SER A 137 4.88 -29.92 -12.94
N TRP A 138 6.14 -29.83 -12.52
CA TRP A 138 7.26 -30.55 -13.13
C TRP A 138 7.19 -32.09 -12.98
N LEU A 139 6.58 -32.57 -11.91
CA LEU A 139 6.36 -34.02 -11.72
C LEU A 139 5.24 -34.55 -12.63
N LEU A 140 4.22 -33.74 -12.92
CA LEU A 140 3.13 -34.12 -13.83
C LEU A 140 3.58 -34.14 -15.29
N GLU A 141 4.55 -33.33 -15.69
CA GLU A 141 5.12 -33.34 -17.06
C GLU A 141 6.08 -34.53 -17.32
N LYS A 142 6.47 -35.27 -16.28
CA LYS A 142 7.38 -36.42 -16.37
C LYS A 142 6.69 -37.77 -16.25
N ILE A 143 5.37 -37.80 -16.19
CA ILE A 143 4.61 -39.06 -16.24
C ILE A 143 4.22 -39.28 -17.71
N PRO A 144 4.78 -40.31 -18.37
CA PRO A 144 4.45 -40.62 -19.76
C PRO A 144 2.99 -41.10 -19.93
#